data_51ff9aef865a355ec1a89e1162ae65ca
#
_entry.id   51ff9aef865a355ec1a89e1162ae65ca
#
_cell.length_a   1.000
_cell.length_b   1.000
_cell.length_c   1.000
_cell.angle_alpha   90.00
_cell.angle_beta   90.00
_cell.angle_gamma   90.00
#
_symmetry.space_group_name_H-M   'P 1'
#
loop_
_entity.id
_entity.type
_entity.pdbx_description
1 polymer ?
#
loop_
_entity_poly.entity_id
_entity_poly.type
_entity_poly.pdbx_seq_one_letter_code
_entity_poly.pdbx_strand_id
1 'polypeptide(L)'
;MLGCSEVGGLAWAKIDDLSAMELGDEAILEVADFSLDGRAMRNVRQMVSRIRRAGYETQVARVADVPESVRSVVLGDAQAWRNSETERGFSMALGRVADPRDPDAVLVTAWEGGRVRGLLQFVPWGSDGMSLDLMRRDGEAAPGINELLITAAMAAAPGL
;
A
#
# COMPACT_ATOMS: atom_id res chain seq x y z
N MET A 1 -6.08 -3.30 -21.31
CA MET A 1 -4.71 -3.72 -20.94
C MET A 1 -4.82 -4.39 -19.59
N LEU A 2 -4.34 -5.61 -19.45
CA LEU A 2 -4.31 -6.34 -18.18
C LEU A 2 -2.85 -6.42 -17.73
N GLY A 3 -2.54 -6.02 -16.47
CA GLY A 3 -1.25 -6.26 -15.85
C GLY A 3 -1.20 -7.67 -15.31
N CYS A 4 -0.08 -8.32 -15.46
CA CYS A 4 0.18 -9.64 -14.91
C CYS A 4 1.70 -9.79 -14.69
N SER A 5 2.09 -10.81 -13.95
CA SER A 5 3.50 -11.16 -13.83
C SER A 5 4.08 -11.54 -15.19
N GLU A 6 5.41 -11.47 -15.33
CA GLU A 6 6.12 -11.88 -16.55
C GLU A 6 5.68 -13.28 -17.04
N VAL A 7 5.65 -14.24 -16.11
CA VAL A 7 5.22 -15.63 -16.41
C VAL A 7 3.78 -15.67 -16.91
N GLY A 8 2.89 -14.92 -16.30
CA GLY A 8 1.49 -14.80 -16.72
C GLY A 8 1.35 -14.15 -18.08
N GLY A 9 2.08 -13.06 -18.33
CA GLY A 9 2.08 -12.35 -19.61
C GLY A 9 2.59 -13.22 -20.77
N LEU A 10 3.67 -13.94 -20.53
CA LEU A 10 4.22 -14.88 -21.53
C LEU A 10 3.29 -16.08 -21.78
N ALA A 11 2.58 -16.55 -20.76
CA ALA A 11 1.58 -17.62 -20.91
C ALA A 11 0.40 -17.15 -21.77
N TRP A 12 -0.14 -15.97 -21.51
CA TRP A 12 -1.21 -15.37 -22.29
C TRP A 12 -0.81 -15.10 -23.75
N ALA A 13 0.40 -14.56 -23.96
CA ALA A 13 0.91 -14.31 -25.30
C ALA A 13 0.98 -15.59 -26.17
N LYS A 14 1.27 -16.74 -25.57
CA LYS A 14 1.31 -18.03 -26.26
C LYS A 14 -0.07 -18.59 -26.62
N ILE A 15 -1.12 -18.22 -25.88
CA ILE A 15 -2.47 -18.77 -26.08
C ILE A 15 -3.18 -18.08 -27.25
N ASP A 16 -3.03 -16.79 -27.42
CA ASP A 16 -3.89 -15.97 -28.25
C ASP A 16 -3.12 -15.00 -29.19
N ASP A 17 -1.89 -15.33 -29.52
CA ASP A 17 -1.01 -14.51 -30.37
C ASP A 17 -0.92 -13.02 -29.92
N LEU A 18 -1.01 -12.82 -28.62
CA LEU A 18 -0.92 -11.49 -28.01
C LEU A 18 0.53 -11.05 -27.87
N SER A 19 0.76 -9.75 -27.94
CA SER A 19 2.07 -9.19 -27.62
C SER A 19 2.15 -8.87 -26.12
N ALA A 20 3.23 -9.30 -25.48
CA ALA A 20 3.58 -8.88 -24.12
C ALA A 20 4.58 -7.72 -24.17
N MET A 21 4.34 -6.71 -23.36
CA MET A 21 5.23 -5.57 -23.18
C MET A 21 5.60 -5.47 -21.71
N GLU A 22 6.88 -5.47 -21.42
CA GLU A 22 7.39 -5.20 -20.07
C GLU A 22 7.16 -3.73 -19.72
N LEU A 23 6.56 -3.50 -18.55
CA LEU A 23 6.25 -2.15 -18.05
C LEU A 23 7.14 -1.72 -16.90
N GLY A 24 7.83 -2.65 -16.26
CA GLY A 24 8.71 -2.43 -15.11
C GLY A 24 8.87 -3.67 -14.25
N ASP A 25 9.64 -3.52 -13.19
CA ASP A 25 9.90 -4.57 -12.20
C ASP A 25 8.87 -4.51 -11.06
N GLU A 26 8.59 -5.67 -10.48
CA GLU A 26 7.79 -5.83 -9.28
C GLU A 26 8.69 -6.15 -8.09
N ALA A 27 8.55 -5.41 -6.99
CA ALA A 27 9.26 -5.70 -5.76
C ALA A 27 8.43 -6.65 -4.89
N ILE A 28 8.92 -7.86 -4.69
CA ILE A 28 8.30 -8.85 -3.79
C ILE A 28 9.04 -8.83 -2.45
N LEU A 29 8.28 -8.70 -1.36
CA LEU A 29 8.78 -8.75 0.00
C LEU A 29 8.23 -9.99 0.71
N GLU A 30 9.12 -10.91 1.07
CA GLU A 30 8.76 -12.06 1.89
C GLU A 30 8.59 -11.62 3.35
N VAL A 31 7.37 -11.69 3.84
CA VAL A 31 7.01 -11.20 5.18
C VAL A 31 7.75 -11.96 6.27
N ALA A 32 7.92 -13.28 6.11
CA ALA A 32 8.60 -14.13 7.08
C ALA A 32 10.07 -13.74 7.30
N ASP A 33 10.71 -13.23 6.25
CA ASP A 33 12.14 -12.86 6.26
C ASP A 33 12.34 -11.36 6.51
N PHE A 34 11.27 -10.60 6.63
CA PHE A 34 11.37 -9.15 6.81
C PHE A 34 11.92 -8.79 8.18
N SER A 35 13.01 -8.06 8.20
CA SER A 35 13.61 -7.50 9.41
C SER A 35 14.14 -6.10 9.15
N LEU A 36 14.03 -5.25 10.15
CA LEU A 36 14.68 -3.94 10.15
C LEU A 36 16.12 -4.01 10.66
N ASP A 37 16.65 -5.17 11.01
CA ASP A 37 18.00 -5.35 11.53
C ASP A 37 19.07 -5.19 10.44
N GLY A 38 20.31 -5.11 10.89
CA GLY A 38 21.46 -5.02 10.01
C GLY A 38 21.75 -3.62 9.48
N ARG A 39 22.89 -3.55 8.77
CA ARG A 39 23.43 -2.29 8.24
C ARG A 39 22.60 -1.71 7.09
N ALA A 40 22.08 -2.58 6.23
CA ALA A 40 21.28 -2.18 5.07
C ALA A 40 20.01 -1.41 5.49
N MET A 41 19.37 -1.82 6.57
CA MET A 41 18.13 -1.22 7.07
C MET A 41 18.33 -0.03 8.02
N ARG A 42 19.58 0.39 8.24
CA ARG A 42 19.87 1.49 9.18
C ARG A 42 19.12 2.78 8.87
N ASN A 43 19.07 3.16 7.59
CA ASN A 43 18.42 4.39 7.17
C ASN A 43 16.89 4.30 7.39
N VAL A 44 16.29 3.17 7.04
CA VAL A 44 14.86 2.93 7.26
C VAL A 44 14.52 3.02 8.75
N ARG A 45 15.30 2.34 9.62
CA ARG A 45 15.12 2.42 11.08
C ARG A 45 15.21 3.85 11.61
N GLN A 46 16.18 4.62 11.11
CA GLN A 46 16.35 6.02 11.53
C GLN A 46 15.15 6.87 11.10
N MET A 47 14.68 6.70 9.88
CA MET A 47 13.50 7.43 9.37
C MET A 47 12.25 7.07 10.17
N VAL A 48 11.97 5.78 10.37
CA VAL A 48 10.83 5.31 11.18
C VAL A 48 10.91 5.83 12.61
N SER A 49 12.09 5.77 13.23
CA SER A 49 12.29 6.29 14.60
C SER A 49 12.08 7.79 14.69
N ARG A 50 12.52 8.52 13.67
CA ARG A 50 12.36 9.98 13.59
C ARG A 50 10.90 10.38 13.49
N ILE A 51 10.16 9.74 12.59
CA ILE A 51 8.76 10.10 12.32
C ILE A 51 7.85 9.69 13.49
N ARG A 52 8.12 8.56 14.15
CA ARG A 52 7.41 8.17 15.38
C ARG A 52 7.65 9.17 16.51
N ARG A 53 8.88 9.68 16.66
CA ARG A 53 9.18 10.75 17.66
C ARG A 53 8.52 12.08 17.31
N ALA A 54 8.19 12.31 16.05
CA ALA A 54 7.41 13.47 15.62
C ALA A 54 5.90 13.32 15.89
N GLY A 55 5.47 12.21 16.52
CA GLY A 55 4.07 12.00 16.92
C GLY A 55 3.21 11.27 15.89
N TYR A 56 3.83 10.64 14.88
CA TYR A 56 3.09 9.82 13.93
C TYR A 56 2.81 8.43 14.49
N GLU A 57 1.57 7.99 14.32
CA GLU A 57 1.07 6.66 14.68
C GLU A 57 0.54 5.95 13.43
N THR A 58 0.49 4.63 13.46
CA THR A 58 -0.04 3.82 12.34
C THR A 58 -1.18 2.93 12.79
N GLN A 59 -2.13 2.73 11.89
CA GLN A 59 -3.20 1.74 12.02
C GLN A 59 -3.18 0.85 10.79
N VAL A 60 -3.36 -0.45 11.01
CA VAL A 60 -3.46 -1.47 9.95
C VAL A 60 -4.69 -2.31 10.23
N ALA A 61 -5.58 -2.40 9.26
CA ALA A 61 -6.79 -3.19 9.38
C ALA A 61 -7.32 -3.61 8.01
N ARG A 62 -8.08 -4.71 7.95
CA ARG A 62 -8.91 -5.00 6.78
C ARG A 62 -10.00 -3.94 6.66
N VAL A 63 -10.42 -3.62 5.45
CA VAL A 63 -11.48 -2.63 5.20
C VAL A 63 -12.76 -3.01 5.92
N ALA A 64 -13.06 -4.31 6.02
CA ALA A 64 -14.22 -4.82 6.78
C ALA A 64 -14.24 -4.38 8.24
N ASP A 65 -13.06 -4.23 8.86
CA ASP A 65 -12.90 -3.93 10.29
C ASP A 65 -12.74 -2.42 10.56
N VAL A 66 -12.64 -1.59 9.50
CA VAL A 66 -12.48 -0.15 9.65
C VAL A 66 -13.86 0.52 9.82
N PRO A 67 -14.09 1.28 10.89
CA PRO A 67 -15.34 2.02 11.07
C PRO A 67 -15.65 2.95 9.89
N GLU A 68 -16.92 3.09 9.53
CA GLU A 68 -17.34 3.94 8.42
C GLU A 68 -16.89 5.40 8.57
N SER A 69 -16.92 5.93 9.78
CA SER A 69 -16.44 7.28 10.08
C SER A 69 -14.96 7.47 9.71
N VAL A 70 -14.13 6.44 9.97
CA VAL A 70 -12.71 6.46 9.62
C VAL A 70 -12.53 6.30 8.11
N ARG A 71 -13.27 5.37 7.46
CA ARG A 71 -13.23 5.20 6.00
C ARG A 71 -13.57 6.49 5.26
N SER A 72 -14.60 7.19 5.73
CA SER A 72 -15.03 8.46 5.13
C SER A 72 -13.95 9.55 5.21
N VAL A 73 -13.25 9.65 6.34
CA VAL A 73 -12.12 10.58 6.51
C VAL A 73 -10.98 10.20 5.58
N VAL A 74 -10.58 8.93 5.57
CA VAL A 74 -9.49 8.41 4.72
C VAL A 74 -9.80 8.64 3.25
N LEU A 75 -11.03 8.38 2.80
CA LEU A 75 -11.45 8.61 1.42
C LEU A 75 -11.38 10.10 1.05
N GLY A 76 -11.86 10.98 1.92
CA GLY A 76 -11.81 12.43 1.71
C GLY A 76 -10.38 12.95 1.57
N ASP A 77 -9.49 12.55 2.48
CA ASP A 77 -8.09 12.93 2.45
C ASP A 77 -7.36 12.34 1.21
N ALA A 78 -7.62 11.07 0.91
CA ALA A 78 -7.06 10.42 -0.28
C ALA A 78 -7.46 11.13 -1.58
N GLN A 79 -8.69 11.61 -1.67
CA GLN A 79 -9.16 12.39 -2.81
C GLN A 79 -8.50 13.76 -2.88
N ALA A 80 -8.37 14.44 -1.73
CA ALA A 80 -7.71 15.75 -1.65
C ALA A 80 -6.24 15.70 -2.09
N TRP A 81 -5.53 14.60 -1.81
CA TRP A 81 -4.12 14.42 -2.20
C TRP A 81 -3.94 13.90 -3.63
N ARG A 82 -5.01 13.72 -4.37
CA ARG A 82 -4.93 13.26 -5.75
C ARG A 82 -4.42 14.38 -6.66
N ASN A 83 -3.32 14.12 -7.36
CA ASN A 83 -2.68 15.09 -8.26
C ASN A 83 -3.26 15.10 -9.68
N SER A 84 -4.25 14.24 -9.98
CA SER A 84 -4.88 14.16 -11.29
C SER A 84 -6.36 13.78 -11.19
N GLU A 85 -7.17 14.14 -12.18
CA GLU A 85 -8.57 13.73 -12.24
C GLU A 85 -8.75 12.22 -12.46
N THR A 86 -7.76 11.58 -13.10
CA THR A 86 -7.80 10.15 -13.39
C THR A 86 -7.07 9.37 -12.32
N GLU A 87 -7.76 8.42 -11.70
CA GLU A 87 -7.14 7.47 -10.78
C GLU A 87 -6.21 6.52 -11.55
N ARG A 88 -4.99 6.38 -11.05
CA ARG A 88 -4.01 5.44 -11.59
C ARG A 88 -3.42 4.66 -10.43
N GLY A 89 -3.91 3.44 -10.22
CA GLY A 89 -3.33 2.51 -9.27
C GLY A 89 -2.02 1.91 -9.75
N PHE A 90 -1.26 1.32 -8.86
CA PHE A 90 -0.02 0.60 -9.19
C PHE A 90 -0.31 -0.76 -9.81
N SER A 91 -1.27 -1.47 -9.26
CA SER A 91 -1.85 -2.61 -9.93
C SER A 91 -3.07 -2.12 -10.70
N MET A 92 -3.61 -2.92 -11.54
CA MET A 92 -4.83 -2.60 -12.30
C MET A 92 -6.04 -2.59 -11.39
N ALA A 93 -5.85 -2.17 -10.20
CA ALA A 93 -6.77 -2.18 -9.15
C ALA A 93 -7.86 -1.15 -9.35
N LEU A 94 -8.81 -1.40 -8.69
CA LEU A 94 -10.18 -0.98 -8.70
C LEU A 94 -10.36 0.53 -8.55
N GLY A 95 -9.30 1.29 -8.24
CA GLY A 95 -9.38 2.74 -8.00
C GLY A 95 -10.30 3.12 -6.84
N ARG A 96 -10.76 2.11 -6.05
CA ARG A 96 -11.62 2.32 -4.89
C ARG A 96 -10.79 2.35 -3.63
N VAL A 97 -10.91 3.43 -2.86
CA VAL A 97 -10.19 3.59 -1.60
C VAL A 97 -11.13 3.28 -0.43
N ALA A 98 -10.71 2.38 0.45
CA ALA A 98 -11.45 2.00 1.65
C ALA A 98 -12.92 1.63 1.39
N ASP A 99 -13.21 1.05 0.23
CA ASP A 99 -14.57 0.72 -0.21
C ASP A 99 -15.06 -0.56 0.46
N PRO A 100 -16.24 -0.58 1.09
CA PRO A 100 -16.79 -1.77 1.76
C PRO A 100 -17.08 -2.94 0.80
N ARG A 101 -17.08 -2.71 -0.51
CA ARG A 101 -17.18 -3.78 -1.52
C ARG A 101 -15.89 -4.60 -1.65
N ASP A 102 -14.79 -4.11 -1.10
CA ASP A 102 -13.48 -4.76 -1.06
C ASP A 102 -13.10 -5.08 0.40
N PRO A 103 -13.86 -5.95 1.10
CA PRO A 103 -13.75 -6.16 2.54
C PRO A 103 -12.38 -6.70 2.98
N ASP A 104 -11.74 -7.47 2.10
CA ASP A 104 -10.43 -8.10 2.34
C ASP A 104 -9.25 -7.21 1.97
N ALA A 105 -9.49 -6.04 1.38
CA ALA A 105 -8.43 -5.07 1.19
C ALA A 105 -7.88 -4.61 2.54
N VAL A 106 -6.57 -4.39 2.62
CA VAL A 106 -5.89 -3.92 3.83
C VAL A 106 -5.57 -2.46 3.71
N LEU A 107 -6.03 -1.69 4.68
CA LEU A 107 -5.75 -0.27 4.80
C LEU A 107 -4.67 -0.05 5.85
N VAL A 108 -3.61 0.66 5.47
CA VAL A 108 -2.54 1.12 6.36
C VAL A 108 -2.57 2.63 6.38
N THR A 109 -2.77 3.22 7.53
CA THR A 109 -2.87 4.67 7.68
C THR A 109 -1.84 5.21 8.65
N ALA A 110 -1.30 6.38 8.37
CA ALA A 110 -0.45 7.15 9.28
C ALA A 110 -1.19 8.39 9.75
N TRP A 111 -1.16 8.63 11.05
CA TRP A 111 -1.87 9.69 11.74
C TRP A 111 -0.91 10.61 12.47
N GLU A 112 -1.18 11.91 12.49
CA GLU A 112 -0.49 12.92 13.27
C GLU A 112 -1.54 13.89 13.83
N GLY A 113 -1.58 14.03 15.16
CA GLY A 113 -2.52 14.94 15.81
C GLY A 113 -4.00 14.67 15.48
N GLY A 114 -4.37 13.40 15.28
CA GLY A 114 -5.74 12.99 14.93
C GLY A 114 -6.12 13.19 13.45
N ARG A 115 -5.17 13.57 12.58
CA ARG A 115 -5.38 13.73 11.14
C ARG A 115 -4.65 12.64 10.37
N VAL A 116 -5.27 12.11 9.31
CA VAL A 116 -4.60 11.21 8.38
C VAL A 116 -3.53 12.00 7.61
N ARG A 117 -2.32 11.44 7.51
CA ARG A 117 -1.20 12.08 6.81
C ARG A 117 -0.66 11.23 5.66
N GLY A 118 -1.06 9.97 5.61
CA GLY A 118 -0.71 9.07 4.52
C GLY A 118 -1.41 7.73 4.64
N LEU A 119 -1.50 7.05 3.52
CA LEU A 119 -2.12 5.73 3.46
C LEU A 119 -1.47 4.84 2.40
N LEU A 120 -1.52 3.54 2.66
CA LEU A 120 -1.37 2.48 1.66
C LEU A 120 -2.66 1.67 1.65
N GLN A 121 -3.05 1.19 0.49
CA GLN A 121 -4.06 0.15 0.34
C GLN A 121 -3.44 -1.04 -0.38
N PHE A 122 -3.64 -2.20 0.18
CA PHE A 122 -3.27 -3.46 -0.44
C PHE A 122 -4.54 -4.24 -0.80
N VAL A 123 -4.46 -4.99 -1.87
CA VAL A 123 -5.51 -5.93 -2.27
C VAL A 123 -4.98 -7.36 -2.17
N PRO A 124 -5.84 -8.36 -1.90
CA PRO A 124 -5.42 -9.76 -1.90
C PRO A 124 -4.74 -10.15 -3.20
N TRP A 125 -3.65 -10.91 -3.09
CA TRP A 125 -2.91 -11.48 -4.20
C TRP A 125 -2.61 -12.95 -3.92
N GLY A 126 -3.21 -13.83 -4.71
CA GLY A 126 -3.15 -15.26 -4.43
C GLY A 126 -3.92 -15.64 -3.16
N SER A 127 -3.43 -16.67 -2.46
CA SER A 127 -4.04 -17.20 -1.22
C SER A 127 -3.46 -16.62 0.06
N ASP A 128 -2.25 -16.05 0.00
CA ASP A 128 -1.43 -15.70 1.15
C ASP A 128 -0.59 -14.42 0.95
N GLY A 129 -0.90 -13.66 -0.10
CA GLY A 129 -0.19 -12.44 -0.44
C GLY A 129 -1.09 -11.22 -0.54
N MET A 130 -0.44 -10.06 -0.61
CA MET A 130 -1.08 -8.77 -0.85
C MET A 130 -0.29 -7.98 -1.89
N SER A 131 -0.98 -7.32 -2.81
CA SER A 131 -0.37 -6.39 -3.77
C SER A 131 -0.69 -4.95 -3.39
N LEU A 132 0.31 -4.07 -3.45
CA LEU A 132 0.10 -2.64 -3.22
C LEU A 132 -0.73 -2.05 -4.36
N ASP A 133 -1.91 -1.58 -4.02
CA ASP A 133 -2.86 -0.98 -4.93
C ASP A 133 -2.73 0.54 -5.00
N LEU A 134 -2.65 1.16 -3.86
CA LEU A 134 -2.61 2.61 -3.74
C LEU A 134 -1.61 3.05 -2.68
N MET A 135 -0.84 4.09 -3.00
CA MET A 135 0.00 4.83 -2.06
C MET A 135 -0.26 6.32 -2.22
N ARG A 136 -0.71 6.95 -1.13
CA ARG A 136 -0.92 8.40 -1.09
C ARG A 136 -0.46 8.99 0.22
N ARG A 137 -0.06 10.24 0.16
CA ARG A 137 0.30 11.01 1.35
C ARG A 137 -0.05 12.48 1.17
N ASP A 138 -0.25 13.14 2.28
CA ASP A 138 -0.29 14.60 2.35
C ASP A 138 1.07 15.18 1.87
N GLY A 139 1.01 16.22 1.05
CA GLY A 139 2.21 16.90 0.58
C GLY A 139 3.05 17.53 1.69
N GLU A 140 2.41 17.83 2.83
CA GLU A 140 3.05 18.40 4.02
C GLU A 140 3.47 17.34 5.05
N ALA A 141 3.24 16.05 4.77
CA ALA A 141 3.65 14.99 5.67
C ALA A 141 5.18 14.94 5.85
N ALA A 142 5.61 14.62 7.06
CA ALA A 142 7.03 14.54 7.38
C ALA A 142 7.75 13.48 6.54
N PRO A 143 9.01 13.73 6.14
CA PRO A 143 9.83 12.71 5.47
C PRO A 143 9.95 11.45 6.31
N GLY A 144 9.81 10.27 5.67
CA GLY A 144 9.81 8.96 6.33
C GLY A 144 8.42 8.34 6.50
N ILE A 145 7.36 9.01 6.04
CA ILE A 145 6.00 8.49 6.17
C ILE A 145 5.79 7.20 5.36
N ASN A 146 6.39 7.08 4.18
CA ASN A 146 6.29 5.88 3.38
C ASN A 146 7.00 4.70 4.04
N GLU A 147 8.20 4.92 4.58
CA GLU A 147 8.94 3.92 5.35
C GLU A 147 8.15 3.49 6.59
N LEU A 148 7.50 4.43 7.27
CA LEU A 148 6.63 4.13 8.42
C LEU A 148 5.45 3.26 8.01
N LEU A 149 4.74 3.60 6.93
CA LEU A 149 3.58 2.86 6.44
C LEU A 149 3.96 1.45 5.97
N ILE A 150 5.03 1.31 5.15
CA ILE A 150 5.49 0.02 4.64
C ILE A 150 5.93 -0.88 5.80
N THR A 151 6.70 -0.36 6.75
CA THR A 151 7.14 -1.16 7.90
C THR A 151 5.98 -1.56 8.81
N ALA A 152 4.94 -0.74 8.93
CA ALA A 152 3.72 -1.09 9.64
C ALA A 152 2.94 -2.20 8.93
N ALA A 153 2.82 -2.13 7.60
CA ALA A 153 2.22 -3.19 6.79
C ALA A 153 2.93 -4.52 7.00
N MET A 154 4.27 -4.53 6.87
CA MET A 154 5.08 -5.74 7.03
C MET A 154 4.96 -6.34 8.44
N ALA A 155 4.92 -5.50 9.47
CA ALA A 155 4.78 -5.98 10.85
C ALA A 155 3.39 -6.57 11.15
N ALA A 156 2.35 -6.09 10.49
CA ALA A 156 0.98 -6.57 10.69
C ALA A 156 0.63 -7.78 9.81
N ALA A 157 1.28 -7.94 8.66
CA ALA A 157 0.95 -8.93 7.65
C ALA A 157 0.80 -10.37 8.14
N PRO A 158 1.61 -10.89 9.11
CA PRO A 158 1.41 -12.24 9.63
C PRO A 158 0.07 -12.48 10.35
N GLY A 159 -0.64 -11.44 10.73
CA GLY A 159 -1.93 -11.51 11.43
C GLY A 159 -3.14 -11.16 10.57
N LEU A 160 -2.92 -10.92 9.28
CA LEU A 160 -3.96 -10.48 8.35
C LEU A 160 -4.60 -11.62 7.56
#